data_fa27d04eeff938bc5f65999d14661fbb
#
_entry.id   fa27d04eeff938bc5f65999d14661fbb
#
_cell.length_a   1.000
_cell.length_b   1.000
_cell.length_c   1.000
_cell.angle_alpha   90.00
_cell.angle_beta   90.00
_cell.angle_gamma   90.00
#
_symmetry.space_group_name_H-M   'P 1'
#
loop_
_entity.id
_entity.type
_entity.pdbx_description
1 polymer ?
#
loop_
_entity_poly.entity_id
_entity_poly.type
_entity_poly.pdbx_seq_one_letter_code
_entity_poly.pdbx_strand_id
1 'polypeptide(L)'
;MILTIDIGNTNITFGVFDGDKLSFVSRLATERNRTDDQFAVEFLAVFKMHDLEPAEITGAVLSSVVPELTGKIKTAVNKVWGIESVIIAPGVKTGLNILIDNPAELGADLVAGAVGAMARYEMPTFVIDLGTATKIYAVDEHGGYHGGTIAPGVEISMKALSGQASLLPSFSLASPPHACATNTIECLQSGIIFGTADMIDGMLDRFAKQLGEPKTIVATGGLSSYVIGYCRHNIIHDDNLLLYGLKAIYDKNNN
;
A
#
# COMPACT_ATOMS: atom_id res chain seq x y z
N MET A 1 -7.81 -18.35 11.75
CA MET A 1 -7.70 -17.01 11.15
C MET A 1 -6.36 -16.84 10.42
N ILE A 2 -6.26 -15.90 9.47
CA ILE A 2 -5.05 -15.65 8.66
C ILE A 2 -4.50 -14.26 8.96
N LEU A 3 -3.23 -14.19 9.29
CA LEU A 3 -2.48 -12.95 9.50
C LEU A 3 -1.85 -12.49 8.19
N THR A 4 -2.17 -11.26 7.77
CA THR A 4 -1.58 -10.61 6.59
C THR A 4 -0.71 -9.45 7.06
N ILE A 5 0.54 -9.35 6.57
CA ILE A 5 1.49 -8.32 6.97
C ILE A 5 2.10 -7.67 5.73
N ASP A 6 2.00 -6.36 5.63
CA ASP A 6 2.71 -5.55 4.65
C ASP A 6 3.79 -4.71 5.33
N ILE A 7 5.05 -4.93 4.96
CA ILE A 7 6.23 -4.27 5.55
C ILE A 7 6.68 -3.17 4.59
N GLY A 8 6.13 -1.98 4.79
CA GLY A 8 6.48 -0.77 4.05
C GLY A 8 7.66 0.00 4.66
N ASN A 9 8.18 0.99 3.92
CA ASN A 9 9.29 1.83 4.39
C ASN A 9 8.96 2.73 5.58
N THR A 10 7.69 3.10 5.77
CA THR A 10 7.23 3.99 6.83
C THR A 10 6.42 3.25 7.89
N ASN A 11 5.56 2.33 7.49
CA ASN A 11 4.68 1.57 8.36
C ASN A 11 4.72 0.09 8.03
N ILE A 12 4.55 -0.73 9.05
CA ILE A 12 4.19 -2.14 8.96
C ILE A 12 2.69 -2.22 9.22
N THR A 13 1.92 -2.55 8.19
CA THR A 13 0.47 -2.70 8.31
C THR A 13 0.15 -4.19 8.37
N PHE A 14 -0.67 -4.59 9.32
CA PHE A 14 -1.11 -5.97 9.42
C PHE A 14 -2.59 -6.07 9.74
N GLY A 15 -3.21 -7.13 9.27
CA GLY A 15 -4.61 -7.42 9.47
C GLY A 15 -4.85 -8.90 9.70
N VAL A 16 -5.94 -9.21 10.37
CA VAL A 16 -6.38 -10.58 10.63
C VAL A 16 -7.69 -10.84 9.90
N PHE A 17 -7.72 -11.92 9.14
CA PHE A 17 -8.91 -12.39 8.44
C PHE A 17 -9.53 -13.60 9.16
N ASP A 18 -10.84 -13.54 9.39
CA ASP A 18 -11.67 -14.66 9.76
C ASP A 18 -12.50 -15.07 8.54
N GLY A 19 -12.11 -16.18 7.90
CA GLY A 19 -12.60 -16.49 6.55
C GLY A 19 -12.22 -15.35 5.58
N ASP A 20 -13.22 -14.75 4.93
CA ASP A 20 -13.04 -13.63 4.00
C ASP A 20 -13.22 -12.26 4.66
N LYS A 21 -13.59 -12.24 5.95
CA LYS A 21 -13.83 -10.99 6.67
C LYS A 21 -12.56 -10.50 7.34
N LEU A 22 -12.17 -9.28 7.04
CA LEU A 22 -11.11 -8.56 7.76
C LEU A 22 -11.64 -8.16 9.16
N SER A 23 -11.08 -8.78 10.20
CA SER A 23 -11.52 -8.60 11.59
C SER A 23 -10.97 -7.32 12.20
N PHE A 24 -9.67 -7.06 12.03
CA PHE A 24 -9.05 -5.81 12.43
C PHE A 24 -7.83 -5.51 11.56
N VAL A 25 -7.40 -4.25 11.62
CA VAL A 25 -6.15 -3.74 11.02
C VAL A 25 -5.40 -2.94 12.06
N SER A 26 -4.10 -3.12 12.11
CA SER A 26 -3.21 -2.31 12.94
C SER A 26 -1.95 -1.91 12.18
N ARG A 27 -1.29 -0.87 12.65
CA ARG A 27 -0.06 -0.33 12.06
C ARG A 27 0.99 -0.11 13.13
N LEU A 28 2.22 -0.50 12.82
CA LEU A 28 3.42 -0.19 13.60
C LEU A 28 4.33 0.69 12.75
N ALA A 29 5.13 1.53 13.39
CA ALA A 29 6.19 2.25 12.70
C ALA A 29 7.25 1.28 12.18
N THR A 30 7.80 1.55 10.99
CA THR A 30 8.92 0.78 10.46
C THR A 30 10.22 1.24 11.10
N GLU A 31 10.65 0.54 12.15
CA GLU A 31 11.89 0.79 12.87
C GLU A 31 12.92 -0.31 12.57
N ARG A 32 13.91 0.00 11.72
CA ARG A 32 14.88 -0.98 11.20
C ARG A 32 15.78 -1.59 12.28
N ASN A 33 16.00 -0.88 13.39
CA ASN A 33 16.86 -1.31 14.48
C ASN A 33 16.19 -2.25 15.49
N ARG A 34 14.88 -2.50 15.38
CA ARG A 34 14.17 -3.42 16.26
C ARG A 34 14.60 -4.86 16.03
N THR A 35 14.55 -5.64 17.11
CA THR A 35 14.77 -7.08 17.10
C THR A 35 13.47 -7.82 16.82
N ASP A 36 13.58 -9.08 16.46
CA ASP A 36 12.43 -9.99 16.31
C ASP A 36 11.63 -10.16 17.61
N ASP A 37 12.29 -10.15 18.78
CA ASP A 37 11.60 -10.19 20.08
C ASP A 37 10.76 -8.93 20.34
N GLN A 38 11.25 -7.75 19.95
CA GLN A 38 10.48 -6.51 20.09
C GLN A 38 9.23 -6.54 19.22
N PHE A 39 9.33 -7.00 17.97
CA PHE A 39 8.16 -7.19 17.12
C PHE A 39 7.19 -8.24 17.67
N ALA A 40 7.69 -9.34 18.22
CA ALA A 40 6.86 -10.37 18.83
C ALA A 40 6.04 -9.82 20.01
N VAL A 41 6.66 -9.02 20.88
CA VAL A 41 5.97 -8.36 22.00
C VAL A 41 4.91 -7.38 21.50
N GLU A 42 5.20 -6.59 20.46
CA GLU A 42 4.24 -5.65 19.89
C GLU A 42 3.04 -6.36 19.24
N PHE A 43 3.28 -7.44 18.49
CA PHE A 43 2.19 -8.25 17.94
C PHE A 43 1.30 -8.78 19.06
N LEU A 44 1.87 -9.38 20.10
CA LEU A 44 1.10 -9.87 21.25
C LEU A 44 0.29 -8.75 21.93
N ALA A 45 0.89 -7.57 22.10
CA ALA A 45 0.21 -6.43 22.71
C ALA A 45 -0.99 -5.96 21.87
N VAL A 46 -0.82 -5.87 20.54
CA VAL A 46 -1.91 -5.49 19.63
C VAL A 46 -3.01 -6.55 19.62
N PHE A 47 -2.67 -7.82 19.55
CA PHE A 47 -3.66 -8.91 19.58
C PHE A 47 -4.49 -8.87 20.87
N LYS A 48 -3.84 -8.64 22.01
CA LYS A 48 -4.52 -8.47 23.28
C LYS A 48 -5.46 -7.26 23.32
N MET A 49 -5.12 -6.16 22.64
CA MET A 49 -6.00 -4.99 22.50
C MET A 49 -7.28 -5.29 21.69
N HIS A 50 -7.25 -6.32 20.86
CA HIS A 50 -8.39 -6.75 20.03
C HIS A 50 -9.06 -8.01 20.55
N ASP A 51 -8.75 -8.43 21.80
CA ASP A 51 -9.30 -9.62 22.45
C ASP A 51 -9.13 -10.91 21.62
N LEU A 52 -8.01 -11.02 20.89
CA LEU A 52 -7.67 -12.20 20.09
C LEU A 52 -6.55 -13.00 20.75
N GLU A 53 -6.78 -14.33 20.80
CA GLU A 53 -5.79 -15.25 21.31
C GLU A 53 -4.84 -15.70 20.19
N PRO A 54 -3.52 -15.81 20.46
CA PRO A 54 -2.56 -16.27 19.46
C PRO A 54 -2.93 -17.61 18.80
N ALA A 55 -3.51 -18.54 19.55
CA ALA A 55 -3.90 -19.86 19.05
C ALA A 55 -4.94 -19.83 17.90
N GLU A 56 -5.63 -18.71 17.69
CA GLU A 56 -6.61 -18.57 16.61
C GLU A 56 -5.96 -18.36 15.24
N ILE A 57 -4.69 -17.93 15.19
CA ILE A 57 -3.98 -17.71 13.94
C ILE A 57 -3.37 -19.04 13.44
N THR A 58 -3.80 -19.47 12.27
CA THR A 58 -3.41 -20.74 11.66
C THR A 58 -2.50 -20.58 10.44
N GLY A 59 -2.28 -19.34 9.98
CA GLY A 59 -1.40 -19.05 8.85
C GLY A 59 -1.06 -17.57 8.75
N ALA A 60 0.03 -17.29 8.05
CA ALA A 60 0.48 -15.91 7.81
C ALA A 60 1.04 -15.73 6.40
N VAL A 61 0.90 -14.52 5.87
CA VAL A 61 1.49 -14.10 4.60
C VAL A 61 2.07 -12.70 4.72
N LEU A 62 3.27 -12.50 4.15
CA LEU A 62 4.04 -11.27 4.24
C LEU A 62 4.37 -10.70 2.86
N SER A 63 4.11 -9.41 2.68
CA SER A 63 4.74 -8.55 1.68
C SER A 63 5.84 -7.73 2.34
N SER A 64 6.94 -7.49 1.67
CA SER A 64 8.00 -6.65 2.20
C SER A 64 8.77 -5.92 1.11
N VAL A 65 8.95 -4.61 1.32
CA VAL A 65 9.90 -3.77 0.57
C VAL A 65 11.07 -3.30 1.46
N VAL A 66 11.24 -3.93 2.63
CA VAL A 66 12.32 -3.68 3.60
C VAL A 66 13.04 -4.99 3.92
N PRO A 67 14.02 -5.41 3.09
CA PRO A 67 14.68 -6.71 3.22
C PRO A 67 15.25 -7.01 4.61
N GLU A 68 15.77 -5.99 5.29
CA GLU A 68 16.36 -6.08 6.64
C GLU A 68 15.35 -6.52 7.71
N LEU A 69 14.06 -6.23 7.51
CA LEU A 69 12.98 -6.56 8.45
C LEU A 69 12.25 -7.85 8.11
N THR A 70 12.31 -8.30 6.86
CA THR A 70 11.58 -9.49 6.41
C THR A 70 11.88 -10.72 7.28
N GLY A 71 13.17 -11.00 7.50
CA GLY A 71 13.59 -12.12 8.34
C GLY A 71 13.21 -11.96 9.81
N LYS A 72 13.35 -10.74 10.36
CA LYS A 72 13.00 -10.45 11.76
C LYS A 72 11.51 -10.63 12.01
N ILE A 73 10.66 -10.13 11.12
CA ILE A 73 9.20 -10.25 11.26
C ILE A 73 8.74 -11.69 11.04
N LYS A 74 9.32 -12.41 10.07
CA LYS A 74 9.08 -13.85 9.92
C LYS A 74 9.39 -14.59 11.22
N THR A 75 10.54 -14.31 11.84
CA THR A 75 10.95 -14.93 13.11
C THR A 75 10.00 -14.54 14.24
N ALA A 76 9.58 -13.28 14.33
CA ALA A 76 8.61 -12.82 15.32
C ALA A 76 7.27 -13.56 15.18
N VAL A 77 6.75 -13.69 13.94
CA VAL A 77 5.53 -14.46 13.65
C VAL A 77 5.68 -15.91 14.10
N ASN A 78 6.80 -16.56 13.77
CA ASN A 78 7.04 -17.94 14.20
C ASN A 78 7.10 -18.07 15.72
N LYS A 79 7.77 -17.14 16.42
CA LYS A 79 7.87 -17.13 17.90
C LYS A 79 6.50 -17.00 18.58
N VAL A 80 5.62 -16.17 18.04
CA VAL A 80 4.30 -15.90 18.66
C VAL A 80 3.29 -16.99 18.34
N TRP A 81 3.26 -17.47 17.10
CA TRP A 81 2.20 -18.36 16.61
C TRP A 81 2.66 -19.77 16.25
N GLY A 82 3.97 -20.03 16.20
CA GLY A 82 4.52 -21.33 15.81
C GLY A 82 4.29 -21.68 14.34
N ILE A 83 4.00 -20.69 13.48
CA ILE A 83 3.65 -20.89 12.06
C ILE A 83 4.73 -20.37 11.13
N GLU A 84 4.85 -21.00 9.97
CA GLU A 84 5.67 -20.50 8.87
C GLU A 84 4.84 -19.54 7.98
N SER A 85 5.45 -18.41 7.66
CA SER A 85 4.78 -17.39 6.82
C SER A 85 5.08 -17.61 5.35
N VAL A 86 4.07 -17.45 4.50
CA VAL A 86 4.26 -17.29 3.06
C VAL A 86 4.84 -15.89 2.81
N ILE A 87 6.00 -15.79 2.19
CA ILE A 87 6.63 -14.51 1.84
C ILE A 87 6.44 -14.29 0.34
N ILE A 88 5.90 -13.14 -0.07
CA ILE A 88 5.77 -12.81 -1.50
C ILE A 88 7.16 -12.67 -2.10
N ALA A 89 7.49 -13.60 -2.99
CA ALA A 89 8.75 -13.69 -3.72
C ALA A 89 8.53 -14.41 -5.05
N PRO A 90 9.49 -14.39 -5.97
CA PRO A 90 9.43 -15.21 -7.18
C PRO A 90 9.13 -16.68 -6.87
N GLY A 91 8.15 -17.25 -7.56
CA GLY A 91 7.69 -18.64 -7.36
C GLY A 91 6.42 -18.78 -6.52
N VAL A 92 5.97 -17.75 -5.81
CA VAL A 92 4.67 -17.75 -5.12
C VAL A 92 3.54 -17.61 -6.14
N LYS A 93 2.49 -18.41 -6.00
CA LYS A 93 1.31 -18.36 -6.88
C LYS A 93 0.48 -17.11 -6.57
N THR A 94 0.53 -16.11 -7.42
CA THR A 94 -0.26 -14.88 -7.26
C THR A 94 -1.49 -14.85 -8.16
N GLY A 95 -1.44 -15.52 -9.30
CA GLY A 95 -2.42 -15.41 -10.37
C GLY A 95 -2.26 -14.13 -11.21
N LEU A 96 -1.23 -13.32 -10.92
CA LEU A 96 -0.88 -12.14 -11.69
C LEU A 96 0.08 -12.52 -12.81
N ASN A 97 -0.20 -12.06 -14.03
CA ASN A 97 0.70 -12.20 -15.17
C ASN A 97 1.51 -10.90 -15.30
N ILE A 98 2.79 -10.93 -14.92
CA ILE A 98 3.64 -9.74 -14.86
C ILE A 98 4.26 -9.50 -16.25
N LEU A 99 3.84 -8.42 -16.93
CA LEU A 99 4.18 -8.06 -18.30
C LEU A 99 5.25 -6.97 -18.42
N ILE A 100 5.98 -6.67 -17.35
CA ILE A 100 7.10 -5.73 -17.39
C ILE A 100 8.40 -6.42 -17.85
N ASP A 101 9.39 -5.63 -18.27
CA ASP A 101 10.65 -6.14 -18.83
C ASP A 101 11.38 -7.11 -17.91
N ASN A 102 11.41 -6.81 -16.60
CA ASN A 102 12.00 -7.68 -15.58
C ASN A 102 11.00 -7.95 -14.44
N PRO A 103 10.24 -9.05 -14.51
CA PRO A 103 9.25 -9.40 -13.48
C PRO A 103 9.81 -9.51 -12.06
N ALA A 104 11.10 -9.83 -11.89
CA ALA A 104 11.74 -9.97 -10.59
C ALA A 104 11.96 -8.61 -9.87
N GLU A 105 11.87 -7.50 -10.59
CA GLU A 105 11.97 -6.15 -10.01
C GLU A 105 10.65 -5.62 -9.46
N LEU A 106 9.53 -6.31 -9.72
CA LEU A 106 8.23 -5.86 -9.22
C LEU A 106 8.18 -6.00 -7.70
N GLY A 107 7.95 -4.89 -7.01
CA GLY A 107 7.84 -4.86 -5.55
C GLY A 107 6.69 -5.74 -5.04
N ALA A 108 6.91 -6.41 -3.92
CA ALA A 108 5.92 -7.29 -3.31
C ALA A 108 4.62 -6.56 -2.94
N ASP A 109 4.72 -5.27 -2.57
CA ASP A 109 3.60 -4.38 -2.32
C ASP A 109 2.73 -4.15 -3.57
N LEU A 110 3.37 -3.94 -4.73
CA LEU A 110 2.68 -3.78 -6.01
C LEU A 110 1.98 -5.09 -6.44
N VAL A 111 2.63 -6.24 -6.20
CA VAL A 111 2.01 -7.56 -6.41
C VAL A 111 0.78 -7.72 -5.51
N ALA A 112 0.90 -7.42 -4.21
CA ALA A 112 -0.22 -7.51 -3.27
C ALA A 112 -1.37 -6.57 -3.68
N GLY A 113 -1.06 -5.31 -4.02
CA GLY A 113 -2.07 -4.34 -4.46
C GLY A 113 -2.79 -4.76 -5.74
N ALA A 114 -2.04 -5.27 -6.74
CA ALA A 114 -2.62 -5.76 -8.00
C ALA A 114 -3.54 -6.97 -7.78
N VAL A 115 -3.10 -7.96 -6.97
CA VAL A 115 -3.94 -9.12 -6.63
C VAL A 115 -5.16 -8.70 -5.79
N GLY A 116 -5.01 -7.71 -4.91
CA GLY A 116 -6.12 -7.12 -4.17
C GLY A 116 -7.15 -6.48 -5.10
N ALA A 117 -6.71 -5.74 -6.11
CA ALA A 117 -7.59 -5.17 -7.12
C ALA A 117 -8.34 -6.25 -7.91
N MET A 118 -7.63 -7.30 -8.36
CA MET A 118 -8.25 -8.45 -9.05
C MET A 118 -9.28 -9.19 -8.20
N ALA A 119 -9.07 -9.27 -6.90
CA ALA A 119 -9.97 -9.99 -5.98
C ALA A 119 -11.23 -9.20 -5.64
N ARG A 120 -11.23 -7.86 -5.75
CA ARG A 120 -12.27 -7.00 -5.20
C ARG A 120 -13.03 -6.16 -6.22
N TYR A 121 -12.45 -5.93 -7.40
CA TYR A 121 -12.97 -4.95 -8.36
C TYR A 121 -13.12 -5.52 -9.76
N GLU A 122 -13.96 -4.86 -10.56
CA GLU A 122 -14.10 -5.20 -11.98
C GLU A 122 -12.86 -4.75 -12.76
N MET A 123 -12.35 -5.69 -13.58
CA MET A 123 -11.18 -5.47 -14.42
C MET A 123 -11.58 -5.00 -15.82
N PRO A 124 -10.74 -4.23 -16.54
CA PRO A 124 -9.41 -3.74 -16.16
C PRO A 124 -9.47 -2.65 -15.08
N THR A 125 -8.42 -2.57 -14.24
CA THR A 125 -8.35 -1.65 -13.12
C THR A 125 -7.04 -0.84 -13.16
N PHE A 126 -7.14 0.47 -12.90
CA PHE A 126 -5.98 1.29 -12.54
C PHE A 126 -5.90 1.45 -11.04
N VAL A 127 -4.75 1.21 -10.48
CA VAL A 127 -4.51 1.30 -9.04
C VAL A 127 -3.58 2.47 -8.75
N ILE A 128 -3.94 3.28 -7.76
CA ILE A 128 -3.18 4.41 -7.26
C ILE A 128 -2.74 4.07 -5.83
N ASP A 129 -1.44 4.08 -5.54
CA ASP A 129 -0.91 3.91 -4.20
C ASP A 129 -0.22 5.20 -3.76
N LEU A 130 -0.84 5.92 -2.82
CA LEU A 130 -0.30 7.14 -2.22
C LEU A 130 0.41 6.82 -0.89
N GLY A 131 1.50 6.10 -1.00
CA GLY A 131 2.39 5.75 0.09
C GLY A 131 3.62 6.66 0.19
N THR A 132 4.77 6.09 0.53
CA THR A 132 6.08 6.78 0.53
C THR A 132 6.40 7.36 -0.84
N ALA A 133 6.12 6.62 -1.90
CA ALA A 133 6.05 7.12 -3.27
C ALA A 133 4.58 7.12 -3.74
N THR A 134 4.24 7.98 -4.69
CA THR A 134 2.97 7.89 -5.41
C THR A 134 3.17 6.98 -6.61
N LYS A 135 2.45 5.85 -6.62
CA LYS A 135 2.52 4.85 -7.69
C LYS A 135 1.17 4.74 -8.39
N ILE A 136 1.16 4.65 -9.72
CA ILE A 136 -0.05 4.35 -10.50
C ILE A 136 0.31 3.21 -11.43
N TYR A 137 -0.47 2.15 -11.44
CA TYR A 137 -0.24 0.97 -12.28
C TYR A 137 -1.55 0.38 -12.80
N ALA A 138 -1.43 -0.42 -13.85
CA ALA A 138 -2.56 -0.99 -14.58
C ALA A 138 -2.56 -2.50 -14.54
N VAL A 139 -3.74 -3.08 -14.31
CA VAL A 139 -4.01 -4.51 -14.42
C VAL A 139 -5.16 -4.72 -15.38
N ASP A 140 -4.97 -5.57 -16.42
CA ASP A 140 -5.97 -5.85 -17.45
C ASP A 140 -7.01 -6.90 -17.00
N GLU A 141 -7.98 -7.17 -17.86
CA GLU A 141 -9.07 -8.14 -17.63
C GLU A 141 -8.60 -9.59 -17.50
N HIS A 142 -7.37 -9.90 -17.90
CA HIS A 142 -6.78 -11.24 -17.81
C HIS A 142 -5.78 -11.37 -16.65
N GLY A 143 -5.66 -10.34 -15.81
CA GLY A 143 -4.70 -10.27 -14.70
C GLY A 143 -3.28 -9.94 -15.18
N GLY A 144 -3.13 -9.29 -16.33
CA GLY A 144 -1.85 -8.77 -16.83
C GLY A 144 -1.47 -7.48 -16.13
N TYR A 145 -0.33 -7.48 -15.43
CA TYR A 145 0.27 -6.27 -14.86
C TYR A 145 1.13 -5.59 -15.92
N HIS A 146 0.67 -4.46 -16.46
CA HIS A 146 1.32 -3.75 -17.56
C HIS A 146 2.43 -2.79 -17.17
N GLY A 147 2.69 -2.62 -15.89
CA GLY A 147 3.60 -1.62 -15.37
C GLY A 147 2.87 -0.38 -14.87
N GLY A 148 3.65 0.70 -14.66
CA GLY A 148 3.09 1.88 -14.05
C GLY A 148 4.06 3.07 -14.02
N THR A 149 3.73 4.05 -13.18
CA THR A 149 4.57 5.22 -12.90
C THR A 149 4.86 5.32 -11.41
N ILE A 150 6.02 5.86 -11.09
CA ILE A 150 6.45 6.16 -9.73
C ILE A 150 6.84 7.63 -9.68
N ALA A 151 6.20 8.37 -8.78
CA ALA A 151 6.48 9.78 -8.53
C ALA A 151 6.80 10.00 -7.04
N PRO A 152 7.39 11.13 -6.67
CA PRO A 152 7.59 11.46 -5.27
C PRO A 152 6.25 11.42 -4.52
N GLY A 153 6.22 10.77 -3.34
CA GLY A 153 5.04 10.78 -2.49
C GLY A 153 4.79 12.15 -1.87
N VAL A 154 3.57 12.39 -1.44
CA VAL A 154 3.12 13.65 -0.83
C VAL A 154 4.05 14.09 0.31
N GLU A 155 4.35 13.19 1.24
CA GLU A 155 5.21 13.50 2.40
C GLU A 155 6.67 13.77 1.99
N ILE A 156 7.20 13.03 1.02
CA ILE A 156 8.55 13.28 0.48
C ILE A 156 8.61 14.66 -0.17
N SER A 157 7.60 15.02 -0.96
CA SER A 157 7.51 16.33 -1.61
C SER A 157 7.45 17.47 -0.61
N MET A 158 6.65 17.32 0.46
CA MET A 158 6.60 18.28 1.57
C MET A 158 7.95 18.45 2.25
N LYS A 159 8.60 17.34 2.62
CA LYS A 159 9.91 17.34 3.28
C LYS A 159 10.99 17.96 2.38
N ALA A 160 10.95 17.67 1.09
CA ALA A 160 11.89 18.23 0.13
C ALA A 160 11.76 19.77 0.03
N LEU A 161 10.52 20.29 -0.06
CA LEU A 161 10.28 21.73 -0.08
C LEU A 161 10.77 22.42 1.20
N SER A 162 10.38 21.92 2.37
CA SER A 162 10.75 22.50 3.66
C SER A 162 12.23 22.36 4.00
N GLY A 163 12.89 21.30 3.52
CA GLY A 163 14.29 21.01 3.82
C GLY A 163 15.30 21.63 2.86
N GLN A 164 14.88 21.93 1.61
CA GLN A 164 15.80 22.43 0.56
C GLN A 164 15.62 23.92 0.27
N ALA A 165 14.48 24.50 0.58
CA ALA A 165 14.20 25.91 0.34
C ALA A 165 14.26 26.70 1.66
N SER A 166 15.33 27.43 1.90
CA SER A 166 15.63 28.09 3.19
C SER A 166 14.58 29.09 3.69
N LEU A 167 13.71 29.57 2.80
CA LEU A 167 12.65 30.51 3.16
C LEU A 167 11.27 29.85 3.32
N LEU A 168 11.14 28.55 3.02
CA LEU A 168 9.88 27.82 3.15
C LEU A 168 9.78 27.19 4.53
N PRO A 169 8.70 27.48 5.29
CA PRO A 169 8.50 26.88 6.60
C PRO A 169 8.07 25.42 6.49
N SER A 170 8.25 24.66 7.55
CA SER A 170 7.54 23.39 7.73
C SER A 170 6.05 23.64 7.84
N PHE A 171 5.24 22.77 7.23
CA PHE A 171 3.78 22.87 7.22
C PHE A 171 3.14 21.50 7.38
N SER A 172 1.93 21.48 7.90
CA SER A 172 1.10 20.27 7.97
C SER A 172 0.24 20.12 6.72
N LEU A 173 -0.06 18.88 6.34
CA LEU A 173 -0.99 18.59 5.27
C LEU A 173 -2.41 18.97 5.71
N ALA A 174 -3.02 19.86 4.97
CA ALA A 174 -4.42 20.27 5.17
C ALA A 174 -5.01 20.68 3.82
N SER A 175 -6.32 20.54 3.68
CA SER A 175 -7.05 20.95 2.48
C SER A 175 -6.93 22.47 2.28
N PRO A 176 -6.33 22.93 1.18
CA PRO A 176 -6.20 24.35 0.91
C PRO A 176 -7.59 24.93 0.52
N PRO A 177 -7.92 26.15 0.95
CA PRO A 177 -9.21 26.76 0.61
C PRO A 177 -9.31 27.18 -0.87
N HIS A 178 -8.16 27.46 -1.50
CA HIS A 178 -8.10 27.96 -2.89
C HIS A 178 -6.90 27.38 -3.63
N ALA A 179 -7.03 27.13 -4.94
CA ALA A 179 -5.92 26.73 -5.78
C ALA A 179 -4.88 27.85 -5.92
N CYS A 180 -5.33 29.11 -6.10
CA CYS A 180 -4.48 30.29 -6.07
C CYS A 180 -4.55 30.91 -4.67
N ALA A 181 -3.64 30.50 -3.79
CA ALA A 181 -3.58 30.97 -2.40
C ALA A 181 -2.75 32.26 -2.28
N THR A 182 -2.94 32.99 -1.17
CA THR A 182 -2.34 34.32 -0.94
C THR A 182 -1.31 34.35 0.19
N ASN A 183 -1.05 33.22 0.85
CA ASN A 183 0.01 33.08 1.85
C ASN A 183 0.83 31.81 1.61
N THR A 184 2.05 31.79 2.12
CA THR A 184 3.02 30.72 1.86
C THR A 184 2.53 29.33 2.23
N ILE A 185 1.90 29.17 3.38
CA ILE A 185 1.42 27.86 3.87
C ILE A 185 0.34 27.30 2.93
N GLU A 186 -0.66 28.10 2.59
CA GLU A 186 -1.72 27.67 1.68
C GLU A 186 -1.20 27.44 0.26
N CYS A 187 -0.22 28.25 -0.21
CA CYS A 187 0.44 28.00 -1.49
C CYS A 187 1.13 26.63 -1.51
N LEU A 188 1.84 26.25 -0.44
CA LEU A 188 2.48 24.96 -0.31
C LEU A 188 1.46 23.83 -0.26
N GLN A 189 0.40 23.96 0.53
CA GLN A 189 -0.68 22.98 0.63
C GLN A 189 -1.40 22.82 -0.72
N SER A 190 -1.71 23.91 -1.41
CA SER A 190 -2.33 23.90 -2.73
C SER A 190 -1.46 23.18 -3.75
N GLY A 191 -0.18 23.53 -3.84
CA GLY A 191 0.74 22.89 -4.78
C GLY A 191 0.90 21.38 -4.53
N ILE A 192 0.90 20.95 -3.27
CA ILE A 192 0.99 19.54 -2.92
C ILE A 192 -0.32 18.80 -3.21
N ILE A 193 -1.46 19.29 -2.74
CA ILE A 193 -2.74 18.57 -2.83
C ILE A 193 -3.30 18.62 -4.25
N PHE A 194 -3.54 19.82 -4.77
CA PHE A 194 -4.11 19.96 -6.12
C PHE A 194 -3.11 19.53 -7.19
N GLY A 195 -1.81 19.86 -7.01
CA GLY A 195 -0.79 19.40 -7.94
C GLY A 195 -0.66 17.87 -8.02
N THR A 196 -0.81 17.16 -6.88
CA THR A 196 -0.84 15.70 -6.88
C THR A 196 -2.11 15.16 -7.52
N ALA A 197 -3.28 15.76 -7.24
CA ALA A 197 -4.55 15.37 -7.86
C ALA A 197 -4.50 15.53 -9.39
N ASP A 198 -4.04 16.68 -9.88
CA ASP A 198 -3.91 16.94 -11.32
C ASP A 198 -2.88 16.02 -12.00
N MET A 199 -1.78 15.70 -11.30
CA MET A 199 -0.80 14.71 -11.78
C MET A 199 -1.45 13.34 -11.91
N ILE A 200 -2.23 12.89 -10.91
CA ILE A 200 -2.96 11.62 -10.95
C ILE A 200 -3.92 11.60 -12.13
N ASP A 201 -4.77 12.61 -12.26
CA ASP A 201 -5.74 12.71 -13.35
C ASP A 201 -5.05 12.68 -14.73
N GLY A 202 -4.00 13.47 -14.89
CA GLY A 202 -3.24 13.49 -16.13
C GLY A 202 -2.55 12.17 -16.47
N MET A 203 -2.11 11.40 -15.46
CA MET A 203 -1.53 10.08 -15.66
C MET A 203 -2.60 9.03 -15.99
N LEU A 204 -3.76 9.07 -15.33
CA LEU A 204 -4.90 8.20 -15.66
C LEU A 204 -5.36 8.41 -17.09
N ASP A 205 -5.49 9.68 -17.55
CA ASP A 205 -5.80 10.00 -18.95
C ASP A 205 -4.78 9.44 -19.94
N ARG A 206 -3.48 9.43 -19.58
CA ARG A 206 -2.42 8.85 -20.42
C ARG A 206 -2.48 7.33 -20.45
N PHE A 207 -2.76 6.69 -19.29
CA PHE A 207 -2.91 5.24 -19.21
C PHE A 207 -4.13 4.78 -20.03
N ALA A 208 -5.26 5.48 -19.93
CA ALA A 208 -6.45 5.17 -20.71
C ALA A 208 -6.21 5.29 -22.23
N LYS A 209 -5.43 6.29 -22.68
CA LYS A 209 -5.03 6.41 -24.10
C LYS A 209 -4.12 5.26 -24.57
N GLN A 210 -3.30 4.70 -23.69
CA GLN A 210 -2.34 3.67 -24.03
C GLN A 210 -2.92 2.26 -23.91
N LEU A 211 -3.75 2.00 -22.89
CA LEU A 211 -4.18 0.67 -22.47
C LEU A 211 -5.69 0.44 -22.62
N GLY A 212 -6.45 1.49 -22.91
CA GLY A 212 -7.93 1.48 -22.89
C GLY A 212 -8.49 1.97 -21.56
N GLU A 213 -9.80 2.27 -21.57
CA GLU A 213 -10.50 2.77 -20.38
C GLU A 213 -10.61 1.70 -19.28
N PRO A 214 -10.30 2.02 -18.02
CA PRO A 214 -10.49 1.09 -16.93
C PRO A 214 -11.98 0.98 -16.57
N LYS A 215 -12.42 -0.17 -16.08
CA LYS A 215 -13.73 -0.31 -15.43
C LYS A 215 -13.71 0.24 -14.01
N THR A 216 -12.56 0.14 -13.36
CA THR A 216 -12.38 0.61 -11.98
C THR A 216 -11.09 1.41 -11.86
N ILE A 217 -11.14 2.47 -11.06
CA ILE A 217 -9.97 3.17 -10.55
C ILE A 217 -10.03 3.09 -9.04
N VAL A 218 -9.02 2.51 -8.41
CA VAL A 218 -8.95 2.34 -6.95
C VAL A 218 -7.70 3.01 -6.40
N ALA A 219 -7.84 3.70 -5.28
CA ALA A 219 -6.73 4.31 -4.56
C ALA A 219 -6.56 3.68 -3.19
N THR A 220 -5.30 3.49 -2.81
CA THR A 220 -4.86 3.02 -1.49
C THR A 220 -3.69 3.87 -1.00
N GLY A 221 -3.22 3.58 0.21
CA GLY A 221 -2.11 4.31 0.84
C GLY A 221 -2.60 5.39 1.81
N GLY A 222 -1.81 5.61 2.86
CA GLY A 222 -2.22 6.42 4.02
C GLY A 222 -2.51 7.89 3.75
N LEU A 223 -2.13 8.42 2.57
CA LEU A 223 -2.37 9.81 2.18
C LEU A 223 -3.43 9.96 1.08
N SER A 224 -4.03 8.87 0.63
CA SER A 224 -5.01 8.88 -0.46
C SER A 224 -6.24 9.73 -0.12
N SER A 225 -6.75 9.65 1.11
CA SER A 225 -7.91 10.44 1.56
C SER A 225 -7.74 11.96 1.48
N TYR A 226 -6.48 12.45 1.51
CA TYR A 226 -6.20 13.90 1.39
C TYR A 226 -6.25 14.40 -0.07
N VAL A 227 -6.08 13.51 -1.05
CA VAL A 227 -5.84 13.89 -2.45
C VAL A 227 -6.98 13.49 -3.37
N ILE A 228 -7.49 12.27 -3.27
CA ILE A 228 -8.42 11.70 -4.27
C ILE A 228 -9.73 12.45 -4.39
N GLY A 229 -10.18 13.12 -3.32
CA GLY A 229 -11.38 13.96 -3.35
C GLY A 229 -11.28 15.20 -4.25
N TYR A 230 -10.07 15.53 -4.72
CA TYR A 230 -9.81 16.63 -5.65
C TYR A 230 -9.52 16.16 -7.08
N CYS A 231 -9.44 14.85 -7.30
CA CYS A 231 -9.33 14.28 -8.64
C CYS A 231 -10.66 14.41 -9.39
N ARG A 232 -10.57 14.52 -10.72
CA ARG A 232 -11.73 14.55 -11.63
C ARG A 232 -12.30 13.17 -11.91
N HIS A 233 -11.46 12.15 -11.87
CA HIS A 233 -11.88 10.77 -12.05
C HIS A 233 -12.64 10.24 -10.82
N ASN A 234 -13.57 9.32 -11.05
CA ASN A 234 -14.24 8.62 -9.95
C ASN A 234 -13.33 7.54 -9.41
N ILE A 235 -12.75 7.77 -8.24
CA ILE A 235 -11.74 6.91 -7.62
C ILE A 235 -12.33 6.29 -6.36
N ILE A 236 -12.30 4.96 -6.28
CA ILE A 236 -12.71 4.22 -5.08
C ILE A 236 -11.55 4.25 -4.08
N HIS A 237 -11.82 4.58 -2.82
CA HIS A 237 -10.84 4.52 -1.75
C HIS A 237 -10.88 3.17 -1.05
N ASP A 238 -9.75 2.46 -0.99
CA ASP A 238 -9.60 1.18 -0.28
C ASP A 238 -8.28 1.13 0.49
N ASP A 239 -8.33 1.49 1.76
CA ASP A 239 -7.17 1.47 2.66
C ASP A 239 -6.58 0.07 2.88
N ASN A 240 -7.37 -0.97 2.64
CA ASN A 240 -7.03 -2.35 2.96
C ASN A 240 -6.71 -3.20 1.71
N LEU A 241 -6.60 -2.57 0.55
CA LEU A 241 -6.41 -3.25 -0.74
C LEU A 241 -5.28 -4.29 -0.70
N LEU A 242 -4.11 -3.91 -0.15
CA LEU A 242 -2.95 -4.79 -0.05
C LEU A 242 -3.22 -6.00 0.84
N LEU A 243 -3.90 -5.81 1.97
CA LEU A 243 -4.21 -6.90 2.90
C LEU A 243 -5.15 -7.94 2.26
N TYR A 244 -6.13 -7.50 1.49
CA TYR A 244 -6.99 -8.41 0.70
C TYR A 244 -6.20 -9.15 -0.38
N GLY A 245 -5.25 -8.48 -1.02
CA GLY A 245 -4.35 -9.13 -1.97
C GLY A 245 -3.47 -10.19 -1.33
N LEU A 246 -2.92 -9.88 -0.15
CA LEU A 246 -2.15 -10.85 0.65
C LEU A 246 -2.99 -12.06 1.01
N LYS A 247 -4.24 -11.84 1.48
CA LYS A 247 -5.18 -12.93 1.79
C LYS A 247 -5.44 -13.81 0.57
N ALA A 248 -5.73 -13.21 -0.58
CA ALA A 248 -5.96 -13.95 -1.83
C ALA A 248 -4.73 -14.76 -2.28
N ILE A 249 -3.53 -14.21 -2.09
CA ILE A 249 -2.27 -14.94 -2.37
C ILE A 249 -2.10 -16.11 -1.40
N TYR A 250 -2.36 -15.89 -0.10
CA TYR A 250 -2.31 -16.97 0.88
C TYR A 250 -3.20 -18.14 0.48
N ASP A 251 -4.45 -17.87 0.14
CA ASP A 251 -5.43 -18.89 -0.25
C ASP A 251 -4.97 -19.69 -1.48
N LYS A 252 -4.42 -19.01 -2.50
CA LYS A 252 -3.89 -19.68 -3.70
C LYS A 252 -2.71 -20.62 -3.44
N ASN A 253 -2.00 -20.46 -2.32
CA ASN A 253 -0.82 -21.26 -1.99
C ASN A 253 -1.09 -22.35 -0.94
N ASN A 254 -2.26 -22.34 -0.30
CA ASN A 254 -2.61 -23.28 0.78
C ASN A 254 -3.90 -24.08 0.52
N ASN A 255 -4.53 -23.89 -0.65
CA ASN A 255 -5.69 -24.67 -1.13
C ASN A 255 -5.27 -25.69 -2.19
#